data_fb7119d9272e397c71c6f67e67d1fbf4
#
_entry.id   fb7119d9272e397c71c6f67e67d1fbf4
#
_cell.length_a   1.000
_cell.length_b   1.000
_cell.length_c   1.000
_cell.angle_alpha   90.00
_cell.angle_beta   90.00
_cell.angle_gamma   90.00
#
_symmetry.space_group_name_H-M   'P 1'
#
loop_
_entity.id
_entity.type
_entity.pdbx_description
1 polymer ?
#
loop_
_entity_poly.entity_id
_entity_poly.type
_entity_poly.pdbx_seq_one_letter_code
_entity_poly.pdbx_strand_id
1 'polypeptide(L)'
;MRKNIWKWGLFILLLAPVMTACKDDDEDDYNFRNDPHITQTVESRYPGAQIVEVERTYQGYEVQMWLNNREVDMHLDLNYQWLYTEFEDIAWTSVPEAVVNSFTQDGFTFNPREDDVDRIEYPNGTETAVQYRIELDREPTDIILYYNADGSQHPGSGSDPSAQIPTAITQMVAAKYPGANIIEMNRTAKGYEIQLWLNNAEADMHVDTNYQWLFTEFEDMAWTSVPEAVVNSFTQEGYTFNPREDDVDRIEYPNGAETGIYYRIELDREPIDLILVYNPDGSKRS
;
A
#
# COMPACT_ATOMS: atom_id res chain seq x y z
N MET A 1 -0.05 13.97 -19.15
CA MET A 1 0.15 14.95 -18.08
C MET A 1 -1.00 14.81 -17.10
N ARG A 2 -0.92 13.87 -16.19
CA ARG A 2 -1.82 13.83 -15.01
C ARG A 2 -0.98 14.29 -13.83
N LYS A 3 -1.19 15.52 -13.42
CA LYS A 3 -0.62 16.04 -12.17
C LYS A 3 -1.44 15.46 -11.04
N ASN A 4 -0.82 14.62 -10.24
CA ASN A 4 -1.33 14.28 -8.93
C ASN A 4 -1.33 15.55 -8.09
N ILE A 5 -2.51 16.11 -7.88
CA ILE A 5 -2.68 17.28 -7.03
C ILE A 5 -2.91 16.75 -5.62
N TRP A 6 -1.84 16.62 -4.88
CA TRP A 6 -1.93 16.49 -3.43
C TRP A 6 -2.59 17.75 -2.88
N LYS A 7 -3.75 17.58 -2.26
CA LYS A 7 -4.48 18.67 -1.62
C LYS A 7 -3.85 18.95 -0.29
N TRP A 8 -3.08 20.03 -0.22
CA TRP A 8 -2.66 20.65 1.05
C TRP A 8 -3.90 21.17 1.78
N GLY A 9 -4.37 20.43 2.75
CA GLY A 9 -5.41 20.87 3.68
C GLY A 9 -4.86 21.82 4.72
N LEU A 10 -5.20 23.11 4.58
CA LEU A 10 -4.90 24.16 5.55
C LEU A 10 -5.78 23.96 6.79
N PHE A 11 -5.23 23.42 7.88
CA PHE A 11 -5.94 23.29 9.15
C PHE A 11 -6.10 24.66 9.82
N ILE A 12 -7.31 25.18 9.82
CA ILE A 12 -7.73 26.29 10.68
C ILE A 12 -8.30 25.72 11.97
N LEU A 13 -7.59 25.95 13.06
CA LEU A 13 -8.02 25.59 14.42
C LEU A 13 -9.21 26.46 14.84
N LEU A 14 -10.42 25.92 14.86
CA LEU A 14 -11.60 26.54 15.44
C LEU A 14 -12.04 25.75 16.68
N LEU A 15 -11.79 26.35 17.86
CA LEU A 15 -12.42 25.95 19.12
C LEU A 15 -13.94 26.16 19.04
N ALA A 16 -14.72 25.15 19.24
CA ALA A 16 -16.17 25.25 19.49
C ALA A 16 -16.61 24.22 20.54
N PRO A 17 -17.72 24.50 21.25
CA PRO A 17 -17.94 24.05 22.61
C PRO A 17 -18.61 22.67 22.67
N VAL A 18 -18.34 21.98 23.78
CA VAL A 18 -18.98 20.75 24.25
C VAL A 18 -20.51 20.88 24.23
N MET A 19 -21.17 20.08 23.41
CA MET A 19 -22.58 19.73 23.57
C MET A 19 -22.68 18.24 23.84
N THR A 20 -23.08 17.90 25.06
CA THR A 20 -23.53 16.56 25.42
C THR A 20 -24.85 16.25 24.70
N ALA A 21 -24.84 15.24 23.85
CA ALA A 21 -26.05 14.61 23.33
C ALA A 21 -25.86 13.10 23.23
N CYS A 22 -26.73 12.41 23.93
CA CYS A 22 -27.27 11.06 23.82
C CYS A 22 -26.47 9.98 23.09
N LYS A 23 -26.16 8.96 23.90
CA LYS A 23 -25.87 7.59 23.46
C LYS A 23 -26.96 7.07 22.54
N ASP A 24 -26.63 6.73 21.32
CA ASP A 24 -27.18 5.64 20.59
C ASP A 24 -26.06 4.60 20.43
N ASP A 25 -26.36 3.38 20.81
CA ASP A 25 -25.45 2.22 20.75
C ASP A 25 -25.42 1.76 19.27
N ASP A 26 -24.54 2.36 18.48
CA ASP A 26 -24.19 1.88 17.15
C ASP A 26 -22.79 1.26 17.20
N GLU A 27 -22.73 0.03 16.72
CA GLU A 27 -21.63 -0.92 16.83
C GLU A 27 -20.42 -0.41 16.04
N ASP A 28 -19.32 -0.31 16.77
CA ASP A 28 -17.92 -0.48 16.35
C ASP A 28 -17.38 0.38 15.21
N ASP A 29 -17.37 1.67 15.41
CA ASP A 29 -16.35 2.58 14.87
C ASP A 29 -15.05 2.30 15.66
N TYR A 30 -14.36 1.20 15.32
CA TYR A 30 -13.14 0.82 16.01
C TYR A 30 -12.00 1.72 15.51
N ASN A 31 -11.76 2.80 16.23
CA ASN A 31 -10.66 3.72 15.97
C ASN A 31 -9.32 3.02 16.27
N PHE A 32 -8.75 2.37 15.26
CA PHE A 32 -7.46 1.66 15.33
C PHE A 32 -6.31 2.54 15.83
N ARG A 33 -6.40 3.86 15.71
CA ARG A 33 -5.41 4.80 16.23
C ARG A 33 -5.14 4.62 17.74
N ASN A 34 -6.13 4.16 18.47
CA ASN A 34 -6.03 3.90 19.91
C ASN A 34 -5.91 2.41 20.25
N ASP A 35 -5.72 1.54 19.24
CA ASP A 35 -5.52 0.12 19.50
C ASP A 35 -4.26 -0.09 20.33
N PRO A 36 -4.36 -0.75 21.51
CA PRO A 36 -3.23 -0.93 22.40
C PRO A 36 -2.10 -1.77 21.79
N HIS A 37 -2.39 -2.69 20.86
CA HIS A 37 -1.39 -3.49 20.18
C HIS A 37 -0.57 -2.65 19.20
N ILE A 38 -1.25 -1.81 18.41
CA ILE A 38 -0.60 -0.87 17.49
C ILE A 38 0.23 0.13 18.28
N THR A 39 -0.36 0.77 19.29
CA THR A 39 0.32 1.76 20.12
C THR A 39 1.56 1.16 20.79
N GLN A 40 1.46 -0.07 21.31
CA GLN A 40 2.59 -0.76 21.94
C GLN A 40 3.69 -1.08 20.91
N THR A 41 3.34 -1.52 19.72
CA THR A 41 4.31 -1.82 18.66
C THR A 41 5.04 -0.56 18.23
N VAL A 42 4.32 0.53 17.99
CA VAL A 42 4.90 1.83 17.65
C VAL A 42 5.84 2.33 18.75
N GLU A 43 5.37 2.40 20.01
CA GLU A 43 6.17 2.91 21.12
C GLU A 43 7.42 2.06 21.42
N SER A 44 7.33 0.74 21.26
CA SER A 44 8.47 -0.15 21.48
C SER A 44 9.57 0.05 20.44
N ARG A 45 9.21 0.46 19.22
CA ARG A 45 10.14 0.59 18.12
C ARG A 45 10.59 2.04 17.87
N TYR A 46 9.65 2.96 17.96
CA TYR A 46 9.87 4.38 17.76
C TYR A 46 9.33 5.19 18.96
N PRO A 47 10.02 5.15 20.11
CA PRO A 47 9.59 5.86 21.31
C PRO A 47 9.37 7.34 21.03
N GLY A 48 8.19 7.84 21.38
CA GLY A 48 7.81 9.23 21.18
C GLY A 48 7.24 9.56 19.79
N ALA A 49 7.06 8.57 18.91
CA ALA A 49 6.29 8.76 17.69
C ALA A 49 4.82 9.08 18.00
N GLN A 50 4.23 9.96 17.21
CA GLN A 50 2.83 10.35 17.35
C GLN A 50 2.02 9.73 16.22
N ILE A 51 1.17 8.77 16.53
CA ILE A 51 0.26 8.17 15.55
C ILE A 51 -0.71 9.23 15.05
N VAL A 52 -0.74 9.45 13.75
CA VAL A 52 -1.64 10.38 13.05
C VAL A 52 -2.87 9.64 12.61
N GLU A 53 -2.67 8.54 11.89
CA GLU A 53 -3.71 7.74 11.27
C GLU A 53 -3.37 6.26 11.35
N VAL A 54 -4.36 5.42 11.31
CA VAL A 54 -4.20 3.97 11.18
C VAL A 54 -5.25 3.49 10.21
N GLU A 55 -4.79 3.03 9.07
CA GLU A 55 -5.60 2.41 8.05
C GLU A 55 -5.54 0.88 8.17
N ARG A 56 -6.67 0.22 8.03
CA ARG A 56 -6.71 -1.24 7.94
C ARG A 56 -6.63 -1.64 6.49
N THR A 57 -5.52 -2.23 6.12
CA THR A 57 -5.33 -2.83 4.80
C THR A 57 -5.67 -4.33 4.82
N TYR A 58 -5.74 -4.96 3.66
CA TYR A 58 -5.92 -6.42 3.59
C TYR A 58 -4.70 -7.19 4.14
N GLN A 59 -3.50 -6.58 4.18
CA GLN A 59 -2.28 -7.19 4.74
C GLN A 59 -2.15 -7.01 6.25
N GLY A 60 -2.90 -6.07 6.83
CA GLY A 60 -2.79 -5.72 8.23
C GLY A 60 -3.16 -4.28 8.50
N TYR A 61 -2.20 -3.50 8.95
CA TYR A 61 -2.41 -2.09 9.28
C TYR A 61 -1.28 -1.24 8.75
N GLU A 62 -1.62 -0.13 8.15
CA GLU A 62 -0.72 0.97 7.86
C GLU A 62 -0.87 2.02 8.96
N VAL A 63 0.22 2.41 9.56
CA VAL A 63 0.25 3.33 10.70
C VAL A 63 1.08 4.53 10.33
N GLN A 64 0.40 5.58 9.95
CA GLN A 64 1.02 6.88 9.68
C GLN A 64 1.37 7.59 11.01
N MET A 65 2.58 8.05 11.14
CA MET A 65 3.06 8.68 12.38
C MET A 65 4.04 9.82 12.14
N TRP A 66 4.08 10.74 13.06
CA TRP A 66 5.13 11.76 13.13
C TRP A 66 6.28 11.29 14.02
N LEU A 67 7.47 11.24 13.46
CA LEU A 67 8.71 10.92 14.17
C LEU A 67 9.80 11.95 13.83
N ASN A 68 10.29 12.69 14.84
CA ASN A 68 11.33 13.71 14.65
C ASN A 68 11.00 14.75 13.56
N ASN A 69 9.76 15.22 13.52
CA ASN A 69 9.21 16.17 12.54
C ASN A 69 9.20 15.62 11.09
N ARG A 70 9.11 14.32 10.92
CA ARG A 70 8.91 13.65 9.64
C ARG A 70 7.71 12.73 9.73
N GLU A 71 7.04 12.60 8.63
CA GLU A 71 6.04 11.58 8.39
C GLU A 71 6.72 10.25 8.12
N VAL A 72 6.18 9.19 8.67
CA VAL A 72 6.75 7.84 8.61
C VAL A 72 5.61 6.83 8.62
N ASP A 73 5.64 5.85 7.74
CA ASP A 73 4.63 4.82 7.60
C ASP A 73 5.14 3.48 8.10
N MET A 74 4.46 2.95 9.13
CA MET A 74 4.76 1.64 9.68
C MET A 74 3.70 0.65 9.23
N HIS A 75 4.14 -0.48 8.66
CA HIS A 75 3.25 -1.55 8.23
C HIS A 75 3.30 -2.72 9.20
N LEU A 76 2.12 -3.16 9.64
CA LEU A 76 1.92 -4.29 10.53
C LEU A 76 1.08 -5.36 9.83
N ASP A 77 1.29 -6.63 10.18
CA ASP A 77 0.39 -7.69 9.74
C ASP A 77 -0.91 -7.73 10.58
N LEU A 78 -1.85 -8.60 10.21
CA LEU A 78 -3.13 -8.77 10.93
C LEU A 78 -2.95 -9.25 12.39
N ASN A 79 -1.76 -9.71 12.78
CA ASN A 79 -1.41 -10.06 14.15
C ASN A 79 -0.61 -8.96 14.86
N TYR A 80 -0.62 -7.73 14.30
CA TYR A 80 0.12 -6.57 14.79
C TYR A 80 1.64 -6.76 14.83
N GLN A 81 2.18 -7.72 14.06
CA GLN A 81 3.62 -7.90 13.93
C GLN A 81 4.16 -6.88 12.92
N TRP A 82 5.22 -6.20 13.30
CA TRP A 82 5.89 -5.25 12.43
C TRP A 82 6.46 -5.92 11.19
N LEU A 83 6.07 -5.43 10.01
CA LEU A 83 6.53 -5.89 8.71
C LEU A 83 7.69 -5.05 8.20
N TYR A 84 7.52 -3.75 8.12
CA TYR A 84 8.53 -2.75 7.74
C TYR A 84 8.08 -1.35 8.15
N THR A 85 8.99 -0.40 8.02
CA THR A 85 8.71 1.03 8.18
C THR A 85 9.37 1.78 7.06
N GLU A 86 8.63 2.66 6.40
CA GLU A 86 9.06 3.52 5.32
C GLU A 86 9.26 4.94 5.84
N PHE A 87 10.38 5.54 5.48
CA PHE A 87 10.74 6.93 5.72
C PHE A 87 10.84 7.60 4.37
N GLU A 88 9.79 8.26 3.98
CA GLU A 88 9.68 8.90 2.67
C GLU A 88 10.52 10.16 2.56
N ASP A 89 10.89 10.51 1.33
CA ASP A 89 11.55 11.76 0.98
C ASP A 89 12.74 12.11 1.87
N ILE A 90 13.58 11.13 2.21
CA ILE A 90 14.77 11.42 2.98
C ILE A 90 15.76 12.28 2.17
N ALA A 91 16.50 13.13 2.85
CA ALA A 91 17.50 13.95 2.17
C ALA A 91 18.58 13.05 1.53
N TRP A 92 18.92 13.26 0.25
CA TRP A 92 19.99 12.54 -0.43
C TRP A 92 21.31 12.52 0.35
N THR A 93 21.60 13.59 1.09
CA THR A 93 22.78 13.71 1.95
C THR A 93 22.76 12.77 3.17
N SER A 94 21.63 12.15 3.47
CA SER A 94 21.49 11.14 4.53
C SER A 94 21.67 9.70 4.04
N VAL A 95 21.73 9.50 2.73
CA VAL A 95 21.97 8.20 2.10
C VAL A 95 23.41 7.75 2.36
N PRO A 96 23.66 6.48 2.74
CA PRO A 96 25.01 5.97 2.96
C PRO A 96 25.91 6.14 1.74
N GLU A 97 27.17 6.47 1.98
CA GLU A 97 28.18 6.64 0.91
C GLU A 97 28.30 5.38 0.03
N ALA A 98 28.14 4.19 0.59
CA ALA A 98 28.17 2.95 -0.17
C ALA A 98 27.06 2.90 -1.22
N VAL A 99 25.84 3.31 -0.86
CA VAL A 99 24.69 3.41 -1.78
C VAL A 99 24.93 4.46 -2.85
N VAL A 100 25.37 5.68 -2.45
CA VAL A 100 25.69 6.76 -3.39
C VAL A 100 26.76 6.35 -4.39
N ASN A 101 27.79 5.63 -3.93
CA ASN A 101 28.87 5.15 -4.80
C ASN A 101 28.36 4.10 -5.81
N SER A 102 27.57 3.12 -5.36
CA SER A 102 26.99 2.11 -6.26
C SER A 102 26.05 2.76 -7.28
N PHE A 103 25.14 3.60 -6.84
CA PHE A 103 24.21 4.36 -7.69
C PHE A 103 24.95 5.14 -8.79
N THR A 104 26.05 5.81 -8.42
CA THR A 104 26.88 6.56 -9.39
C THR A 104 27.66 5.64 -10.33
N GLN A 105 28.16 4.50 -9.84
CA GLN A 105 28.85 3.50 -10.65
C GLN A 105 27.93 2.83 -11.65
N ASP A 106 26.64 2.67 -11.30
CA ASP A 106 25.59 2.18 -12.20
C ASP A 106 25.21 3.20 -13.29
N GLY A 107 25.79 4.39 -13.23
CA GLY A 107 25.64 5.44 -14.25
C GLY A 107 24.52 6.43 -14.01
N PHE A 108 23.89 6.39 -12.83
CA PHE A 108 22.79 7.28 -12.48
C PHE A 108 23.29 8.59 -11.84
N THR A 109 22.44 9.62 -11.93
CA THR A 109 22.64 10.92 -11.28
C THR A 109 21.32 11.34 -10.64
N PHE A 110 21.37 11.68 -9.36
CA PHE A 110 20.21 12.09 -8.59
C PHE A 110 19.92 13.59 -8.77
N ASN A 111 18.68 13.94 -9.12
CA ASN A 111 18.21 15.31 -9.22
C ASN A 111 17.24 15.62 -8.06
N PRO A 112 17.64 16.35 -7.02
CA PRO A 112 16.83 16.56 -5.82
C PRO A 112 15.58 17.43 -6.02
N ARG A 113 15.18 17.71 -7.25
CA ARG A 113 13.94 18.44 -7.60
C ARG A 113 12.90 17.55 -8.25
N GLU A 114 13.30 16.40 -8.71
CA GLU A 114 12.51 15.50 -9.53
C GLU A 114 12.58 14.07 -9.01
N ASP A 115 13.72 13.69 -8.43
CA ASP A 115 13.97 12.33 -7.96
C ASP A 115 13.76 12.25 -6.44
N ASP A 116 13.23 11.13 -5.98
CA ASP A 116 12.94 10.86 -4.57
C ASP A 116 13.78 9.71 -4.03
N VAL A 117 13.98 9.67 -2.73
CA VAL A 117 14.64 8.56 -2.06
C VAL A 117 14.02 8.27 -0.72
N ASP A 118 13.64 7.00 -0.54
CA ASP A 118 13.05 6.49 0.67
C ASP A 118 14.00 5.54 1.39
N ARG A 119 13.82 5.45 2.69
CA ARG A 119 14.55 4.50 3.51
C ARG A 119 13.54 3.53 4.14
N ILE A 120 13.72 2.25 3.87
CA ILE A 120 12.84 1.19 4.33
C ILE A 120 13.58 0.34 5.37
N GLU A 121 12.99 0.21 6.56
CA GLU A 121 13.50 -0.62 7.64
C GLU A 121 12.70 -1.90 7.79
N TYR A 122 13.37 -3.05 7.88
CA TYR A 122 12.78 -4.37 8.07
C TYR A 122 13.16 -4.98 9.44
N PRO A 123 12.42 -5.99 9.93
CA PRO A 123 12.81 -6.75 11.12
C PRO A 123 14.23 -7.31 11.02
N ASN A 124 14.98 -7.26 12.12
CA ASN A 124 16.30 -7.87 12.20
C ASN A 124 16.21 -9.38 11.91
N GLY A 125 17.04 -9.88 10.98
CA GLY A 125 17.07 -11.30 10.57
C GLY A 125 16.58 -11.56 9.16
N THR A 126 16.06 -10.55 8.47
CA THR A 126 15.97 -10.55 7.00
C THR A 126 17.33 -10.16 6.42
N GLU A 127 17.67 -10.64 5.22
CA GLU A 127 19.01 -10.43 4.60
C GLU A 127 19.40 -8.95 4.47
N THR A 128 18.44 -8.03 4.63
CA THR A 128 18.65 -6.59 4.55
C THR A 128 17.77 -5.87 5.55
N ALA A 129 18.37 -5.46 6.68
CA ALA A 129 17.63 -4.72 7.70
C ALA A 129 17.24 -3.29 7.28
N VAL A 130 17.95 -2.70 6.30
CA VAL A 130 17.69 -1.36 5.77
C VAL A 130 17.91 -1.36 4.26
N GLN A 131 16.94 -0.85 3.52
CA GLN A 131 17.02 -0.61 2.08
C GLN A 131 16.78 0.86 1.76
N TYR A 132 17.24 1.27 0.60
CA TYR A 132 17.01 2.57 0.00
C TYR A 132 16.31 2.36 -1.34
N ARG A 133 15.11 2.87 -1.48
CA ARG A 133 14.38 2.98 -2.74
C ARG A 133 14.71 4.33 -3.32
N ILE A 134 15.18 4.38 -4.55
CA ILE A 134 15.50 5.60 -5.26
C ILE A 134 14.63 5.64 -6.51
N GLU A 135 13.76 6.63 -6.59
CA GLU A 135 12.89 6.86 -7.73
C GLU A 135 13.45 7.99 -8.57
N LEU A 136 13.69 7.71 -9.83
CA LEU A 136 14.19 8.68 -10.79
C LEU A 136 13.04 9.04 -11.74
N ASP A 137 12.56 10.29 -11.67
CA ASP A 137 11.57 10.82 -12.62
C ASP A 137 12.19 10.87 -14.02
N ARG A 138 11.78 9.96 -14.86
CA ARG A 138 12.25 9.82 -16.26
C ARG A 138 11.07 9.62 -17.21
N GLU A 139 11.08 10.35 -18.29
CA GLU A 139 10.10 10.15 -19.35
C GLU A 139 10.59 9.04 -20.33
N PRO A 140 9.74 8.10 -20.74
CA PRO A 140 8.30 7.98 -20.49
C PRO A 140 7.95 7.19 -19.22
N THR A 141 8.91 6.65 -18.49
CA THR A 141 8.70 5.77 -17.33
C THR A 141 9.77 6.03 -16.28
N ASP A 142 9.37 6.13 -15.04
CA ASP A 142 10.26 6.30 -13.91
C ASP A 142 11.16 5.07 -13.71
N ILE A 143 12.33 5.31 -13.15
CA ILE A 143 13.28 4.23 -12.83
C ILE A 143 13.33 4.08 -11.33
N ILE A 144 12.96 2.90 -10.83
CA ILE A 144 13.01 2.59 -9.40
C ILE A 144 14.20 1.67 -9.13
N LEU A 145 15.05 2.09 -8.19
CA LEU A 145 16.26 1.40 -7.82
C LEU A 145 16.23 1.05 -6.33
N TYR A 146 16.60 -0.18 -5.99
CA TYR A 146 16.72 -0.61 -4.60
C TYR A 146 18.16 -0.96 -4.27
N TYR A 147 18.69 -0.38 -3.21
CA TYR A 147 20.01 -0.67 -2.67
C TYR A 147 19.94 -1.06 -1.19
N ASN A 148 20.70 -2.06 -0.82
CA ASN A 148 20.95 -2.33 0.58
C ASN A 148 21.87 -1.25 1.17
N ALA A 149 21.89 -1.09 2.49
CA ALA A 149 22.73 -0.08 3.15
C ALA A 149 24.23 -0.23 2.88
N ASP A 150 24.70 -1.42 2.48
CA ASP A 150 26.07 -1.69 2.08
C ASP A 150 26.38 -1.32 0.62
N GLY A 151 25.39 -0.82 -0.11
CA GLY A 151 25.47 -0.45 -1.52
C GLY A 151 25.28 -1.61 -2.50
N SER A 152 25.06 -2.83 -2.03
CA SER A 152 24.69 -3.91 -2.94
C SER A 152 23.31 -3.64 -3.54
N GLN A 153 23.22 -3.76 -4.86
CA GLN A 153 21.97 -3.57 -5.56
C GLN A 153 21.05 -4.77 -5.32
N HIS A 154 19.77 -4.48 -5.08
CA HIS A 154 18.79 -5.53 -4.89
C HIS A 154 18.38 -6.13 -6.25
N PRO A 155 18.17 -7.44 -6.37
CA PRO A 155 17.55 -8.04 -7.55
C PRO A 155 16.16 -7.42 -7.77
N GLY A 156 15.94 -6.80 -8.92
CA GLY A 156 14.73 -6.02 -9.21
C GLY A 156 14.96 -4.53 -9.36
N SER A 157 16.18 -4.05 -9.06
CA SER A 157 16.59 -2.66 -9.28
C SER A 157 17.07 -2.39 -10.70
N GLY A 158 16.62 -1.32 -11.31
CA GLY A 158 17.25 -0.68 -12.48
C GLY A 158 16.64 -0.94 -13.85
N SER A 159 16.63 0.08 -14.61
CA SER A 159 16.38 0.34 -16.03
C SER A 159 15.68 -0.75 -16.85
N ASP A 160 14.45 -0.55 -17.12
CA ASP A 160 13.48 -1.36 -17.83
C ASP A 160 12.82 -2.41 -16.92
N PRO A 161 11.63 -2.11 -16.39
CA PRO A 161 10.84 -3.07 -15.61
C PRO A 161 10.67 -4.42 -16.34
N SER A 162 10.63 -4.39 -17.67
CA SER A 162 10.47 -5.59 -18.48
C SER A 162 11.74 -6.46 -18.61
N ALA A 163 12.95 -5.88 -18.42
CA ALA A 163 14.20 -6.57 -18.60
C ALA A 163 14.64 -7.45 -17.41
N GLN A 164 14.04 -7.22 -16.22
CA GLN A 164 14.41 -7.94 -15.00
C GLN A 164 13.28 -8.77 -14.37
N ILE A 165 12.10 -8.78 -14.97
CA ILE A 165 11.00 -9.59 -14.45
C ILE A 165 11.34 -11.07 -14.63
N PRO A 166 11.38 -11.86 -13.53
CA PRO A 166 11.69 -13.28 -13.62
C PRO A 166 10.75 -14.00 -14.58
N THR A 167 11.29 -14.91 -15.39
CA THR A 167 10.49 -15.71 -16.33
C THR A 167 9.33 -16.44 -15.63
N ALA A 168 9.50 -16.82 -14.37
CA ALA A 168 8.44 -17.43 -13.57
C ALA A 168 7.25 -16.48 -13.40
N ILE A 169 7.50 -15.18 -13.16
CA ILE A 169 6.46 -14.14 -13.05
C ILE A 169 5.76 -13.92 -14.39
N THR A 170 6.53 -13.71 -15.47
CA THR A 170 5.94 -13.47 -16.79
C THR A 170 5.07 -14.65 -17.26
N GLN A 171 5.49 -15.89 -16.99
CA GLN A 171 4.72 -17.08 -17.28
C GLN A 171 3.45 -17.18 -16.42
N MET A 172 3.54 -16.87 -15.14
CA MET A 172 2.40 -16.88 -14.24
C MET A 172 1.37 -15.81 -14.61
N VAL A 173 1.81 -14.59 -14.87
CA VAL A 173 0.92 -13.51 -15.36
C VAL A 173 0.24 -13.91 -16.64
N ALA A 174 0.98 -14.40 -17.65
CA ALA A 174 0.41 -14.83 -18.92
C ALA A 174 -0.59 -16.00 -18.79
N ALA A 175 -0.35 -16.90 -17.84
CA ALA A 175 -1.24 -18.04 -17.59
C ALA A 175 -2.52 -17.62 -16.86
N LYS A 176 -2.41 -16.69 -15.90
CA LYS A 176 -3.52 -16.26 -15.05
C LYS A 176 -4.34 -15.13 -15.68
N TYR A 177 -3.66 -14.18 -16.29
CA TYR A 177 -4.25 -12.99 -16.90
C TYR A 177 -3.78 -12.84 -18.36
N PRO A 178 -4.29 -13.66 -19.29
CA PRO A 178 -3.90 -13.59 -20.69
C PRO A 178 -4.16 -12.19 -21.26
N GLY A 179 -3.12 -11.58 -21.84
CA GLY A 179 -3.19 -10.23 -22.40
C GLY A 179 -2.87 -9.11 -21.41
N ALA A 180 -2.56 -9.41 -20.15
CA ALA A 180 -2.02 -8.42 -19.23
C ALA A 180 -0.60 -8.00 -19.64
N ASN A 181 -0.31 -6.72 -19.52
CA ASN A 181 1.04 -6.17 -19.60
C ASN A 181 1.54 -5.93 -18.18
N ILE A 182 2.75 -6.37 -17.89
CA ILE A 182 3.42 -6.04 -16.64
C ILE A 182 3.99 -4.63 -16.79
N ILE A 183 3.60 -3.73 -15.91
CA ILE A 183 4.06 -2.35 -15.87
C ILE A 183 5.31 -2.28 -15.02
N GLU A 184 5.24 -2.84 -13.81
CA GLU A 184 6.26 -2.73 -12.79
C GLU A 184 6.28 -3.97 -11.90
N MET A 185 7.39 -4.19 -11.21
CA MET A 185 7.55 -5.22 -10.18
C MET A 185 8.32 -4.64 -9.01
N ASN A 186 7.61 -4.44 -7.92
CA ASN A 186 8.15 -3.90 -6.68
C ASN A 186 8.40 -4.99 -5.65
N ARG A 187 9.40 -4.82 -4.82
CA ARG A 187 9.60 -5.69 -3.67
C ARG A 187 8.78 -5.22 -2.49
N THR A 188 8.11 -6.16 -1.83
CA THR A 188 7.38 -5.94 -0.58
C THR A 188 8.00 -6.74 0.56
N ALA A 189 7.56 -6.52 1.79
CA ALA A 189 8.00 -7.29 2.95
C ALA A 189 7.69 -8.80 2.84
N LYS A 190 6.69 -9.19 2.05
CA LYS A 190 6.23 -10.59 1.91
C LYS A 190 6.66 -11.24 0.59
N GLY A 191 7.25 -10.48 -0.33
CA GLY A 191 7.61 -10.98 -1.66
C GLY A 191 7.69 -9.84 -2.67
N TYR A 192 6.80 -9.87 -3.66
CA TYR A 192 6.78 -8.86 -4.72
C TYR A 192 5.34 -8.49 -5.06
N GLU A 193 5.17 -7.24 -5.43
CA GLU A 193 3.99 -6.67 -6.06
C GLU A 193 4.29 -6.48 -7.53
N ILE A 194 3.39 -6.91 -8.37
CA ILE A 194 3.52 -6.82 -9.83
C ILE A 194 2.33 -6.02 -10.34
N GLN A 195 2.59 -4.80 -10.75
CA GLN A 195 1.59 -3.93 -11.35
C GLN A 195 1.30 -4.39 -12.76
N LEU A 196 0.01 -4.59 -13.04
CA LEU A 196 -0.48 -5.11 -14.31
C LEU A 196 -1.41 -4.10 -14.97
N TRP A 197 -1.34 -4.00 -16.30
CA TRP A 197 -2.36 -3.35 -17.10
C TRP A 197 -3.17 -4.40 -17.83
N LEU A 198 -4.45 -4.54 -17.50
CA LEU A 198 -5.34 -5.54 -18.05
C LEU A 198 -6.71 -4.95 -18.39
N ASN A 199 -7.17 -5.08 -19.66
CA ASN A 199 -8.47 -4.59 -20.09
C ASN A 199 -8.76 -3.11 -19.79
N ASN A 200 -7.75 -2.25 -19.91
CA ASN A 200 -7.79 -0.82 -19.58
C ASN A 200 -8.00 -0.52 -18.10
N ALA A 201 -7.66 -1.45 -17.23
CA ALA A 201 -7.64 -1.29 -15.79
C ALA A 201 -6.28 -1.72 -15.23
N GLU A 202 -5.94 -1.14 -14.11
CA GLU A 202 -4.78 -1.51 -13.30
C GLU A 202 -5.14 -2.66 -12.37
N ALA A 203 -4.16 -3.50 -12.06
CA ALA A 203 -4.31 -4.56 -11.09
C ALA A 203 -2.96 -4.90 -10.46
N ASP A 204 -2.92 -5.10 -9.16
CA ASP A 204 -1.72 -5.44 -8.41
C ASP A 204 -1.71 -6.92 -8.03
N MET A 205 -0.78 -7.65 -8.63
CA MET A 205 -0.58 -9.05 -8.34
C MET A 205 0.52 -9.21 -7.28
N HIS A 206 0.20 -9.82 -6.17
CA HIS A 206 1.15 -10.09 -5.08
C HIS A 206 1.62 -11.54 -5.12
N VAL A 207 2.93 -11.72 -4.97
CA VAL A 207 3.59 -13.03 -4.92
C VAL A 207 4.56 -13.09 -3.73
N ASP A 208 4.80 -14.28 -3.20
CA ASP A 208 5.81 -14.48 -2.17
C ASP A 208 7.25 -14.43 -2.74
N THR A 209 8.25 -14.56 -1.88
CA THR A 209 9.66 -14.58 -2.26
C THR A 209 10.06 -15.76 -3.15
N ASN A 210 9.22 -16.79 -3.26
CA ASN A 210 9.38 -17.94 -4.16
C ASN A 210 8.55 -17.81 -5.44
N TYR A 211 8.00 -16.60 -5.68
CA TYR A 211 7.12 -16.28 -6.79
C TYR A 211 5.81 -17.10 -6.80
N GLN A 212 5.31 -17.51 -5.61
CA GLN A 212 4.00 -18.12 -5.52
C GLN A 212 2.94 -17.02 -5.42
N TRP A 213 1.91 -17.09 -6.24
CA TRP A 213 0.81 -16.13 -6.22
C TRP A 213 0.08 -16.14 -4.88
N LEU A 214 -0.01 -14.98 -4.26
CA LEU A 214 -0.70 -14.76 -2.99
C LEU A 214 -2.14 -14.27 -3.22
N PHE A 215 -2.29 -13.21 -3.98
CA PHE A 215 -3.58 -12.63 -4.40
C PHE A 215 -3.36 -11.62 -5.53
N THR A 216 -4.46 -11.12 -6.11
CA THR A 216 -4.46 -9.99 -7.04
C THR A 216 -5.58 -9.05 -6.66
N GLU A 217 -5.29 -7.78 -6.57
CA GLU A 217 -6.21 -6.69 -6.35
C GLU A 217 -6.48 -5.95 -7.66
N PHE A 218 -7.74 -5.69 -7.93
CA PHE A 218 -8.22 -4.86 -9.04
C PHE A 218 -8.85 -3.64 -8.42
N GLU A 219 -8.16 -2.53 -8.47
CA GLU A 219 -8.57 -1.28 -7.84
C GLU A 219 -9.57 -0.49 -8.68
N ASP A 220 -10.30 0.42 -8.05
CA ASP A 220 -11.18 1.39 -8.68
C ASP A 220 -12.14 0.79 -9.72
N MET A 221 -12.71 -0.37 -9.41
CA MET A 221 -13.62 -1.03 -10.34
C MET A 221 -14.88 -0.20 -10.55
N ALA A 222 -15.37 -0.21 -11.79
CA ALA A 222 -16.66 0.41 -12.07
C ALA A 222 -17.76 -0.28 -11.24
N TRP A 223 -18.54 0.48 -10.49
CA TRP A 223 -19.67 -0.05 -9.70
C TRP A 223 -20.62 -0.95 -10.51
N THR A 224 -20.76 -0.67 -11.79
CA THR A 224 -21.58 -1.47 -12.73
C THR A 224 -21.01 -2.85 -13.02
N SER A 225 -19.77 -3.13 -12.64
CA SER A 225 -19.12 -4.44 -12.78
C SER A 225 -19.23 -5.30 -11.53
N VAL A 226 -19.72 -4.74 -10.43
CA VAL A 226 -19.94 -5.46 -9.16
C VAL A 226 -21.13 -6.41 -9.31
N PRO A 227 -21.04 -7.66 -8.81
CA PRO A 227 -22.15 -8.61 -8.89
C PRO A 227 -23.44 -8.07 -8.28
N GLU A 228 -24.55 -8.35 -8.93
CA GLU A 228 -25.87 -7.90 -8.48
C GLU A 228 -26.19 -8.34 -7.03
N ALA A 229 -25.73 -9.51 -6.62
CA ALA A 229 -25.91 -10.01 -5.27
C ALA A 229 -25.21 -9.12 -4.22
N VAL A 230 -24.01 -8.64 -4.52
CA VAL A 230 -23.25 -7.71 -3.67
C VAL A 230 -23.99 -6.37 -3.61
N VAL A 231 -24.37 -5.81 -4.76
CA VAL A 231 -25.11 -4.54 -4.86
C VAL A 231 -26.40 -4.60 -4.07
N ASN A 232 -27.13 -5.74 -4.16
CA ASN A 232 -28.38 -5.93 -3.44
C ASN A 232 -28.16 -5.98 -1.91
N SER A 233 -27.16 -6.72 -1.44
CA SER A 233 -26.82 -6.79 -0.02
C SER A 233 -26.40 -5.44 0.53
N PHE A 234 -25.50 -4.77 -0.14
CA PHE A 234 -25.04 -3.41 0.18
C PHE A 234 -26.22 -2.42 0.30
N THR A 235 -27.15 -2.43 -0.67
CA THR A 235 -28.31 -1.54 -0.66
C THR A 235 -29.32 -1.93 0.44
N GLN A 236 -29.51 -3.22 0.73
CA GLN A 236 -30.39 -3.69 1.79
C GLN A 236 -29.88 -3.33 3.19
N GLU A 237 -28.56 -3.22 3.35
CA GLU A 237 -27.94 -2.71 4.59
C GLU A 237 -28.10 -1.19 4.73
N GLY A 238 -28.67 -0.51 3.74
CA GLY A 238 -28.97 0.92 3.78
C GLY A 238 -27.89 1.83 3.19
N TYR A 239 -26.83 1.26 2.61
CA TYR A 239 -25.74 2.03 2.02
C TYR A 239 -26.08 2.51 0.60
N THR A 240 -25.43 3.58 0.20
CA THR A 240 -25.51 4.16 -1.15
C THR A 240 -24.10 4.46 -1.61
N PHE A 241 -23.72 3.96 -2.80
CA PHE A 241 -22.41 4.18 -3.41
C PHE A 241 -22.37 5.51 -4.18
N ASN A 242 -21.38 6.34 -3.89
CA ASN A 242 -21.10 7.59 -4.60
C ASN A 242 -19.84 7.45 -5.46
N PRO A 243 -19.89 7.27 -6.77
CA PRO A 243 -18.72 6.99 -7.61
C PRO A 243 -17.74 8.16 -7.77
N ARG A 244 -17.84 9.19 -6.95
CA ARG A 244 -16.88 10.30 -6.90
C ARG A 244 -16.05 10.31 -5.63
N GLU A 245 -16.47 9.58 -4.64
CA GLU A 245 -15.91 9.60 -3.29
C GLU A 245 -15.68 8.18 -2.78
N ASP A 246 -16.52 7.23 -3.19
CA ASP A 246 -16.45 5.84 -2.75
C ASP A 246 -15.74 4.97 -3.78
N ASP A 247 -14.96 4.00 -3.31
CA ASP A 247 -14.18 3.08 -4.14
C ASP A 247 -14.67 1.62 -3.98
N VAL A 248 -14.43 0.81 -4.98
CA VAL A 248 -14.68 -0.62 -4.93
C VAL A 248 -13.59 -1.41 -5.61
N ASP A 249 -13.02 -2.37 -4.89
CA ASP A 249 -11.98 -3.24 -5.36
C ASP A 249 -12.44 -4.69 -5.41
N ARG A 250 -11.84 -5.44 -6.30
CA ARG A 250 -12.00 -6.88 -6.37
C ARG A 250 -10.71 -7.58 -6.05
N ILE A 251 -10.71 -8.40 -5.03
CA ILE A 251 -9.55 -9.16 -4.59
C ILE A 251 -9.73 -10.64 -4.94
N GLU A 252 -8.75 -11.23 -5.59
CA GLU A 252 -8.71 -12.63 -6.00
C GLU A 252 -7.61 -13.38 -5.25
N TYR A 253 -7.97 -14.51 -4.60
CA TYR A 253 -7.02 -15.41 -3.95
C TYR A 253 -6.87 -16.77 -4.65
N PRO A 254 -5.77 -17.50 -4.42
CA PRO A 254 -5.68 -18.90 -4.83
C PRO A 254 -6.79 -19.73 -4.18
N ASN A 255 -7.32 -20.71 -4.93
CA ASN A 255 -8.26 -21.68 -4.38
C ASN A 255 -7.60 -22.46 -3.24
N GLY A 256 -8.11 -22.33 -2.00
CA GLY A 256 -7.63 -23.19 -0.92
C GLY A 256 -7.84 -22.75 0.52
N ALA A 257 -7.56 -21.56 0.97
CA ALA A 257 -7.62 -21.23 2.40
C ALA A 257 -8.40 -19.94 2.72
N GLU A 258 -8.27 -18.90 1.92
CA GLU A 258 -9.14 -17.73 1.91
C GLU A 258 -9.73 -17.65 0.51
N THR A 259 -10.59 -18.60 0.20
CA THR A 259 -10.94 -18.98 -1.15
C THR A 259 -11.78 -17.96 -1.86
N GLY A 260 -11.30 -17.58 -3.02
CA GLY A 260 -12.14 -17.03 -4.04
C GLY A 260 -11.95 -15.54 -4.27
N ILE A 261 -12.98 -14.94 -4.80
CA ILE A 261 -13.09 -13.53 -5.10
C ILE A 261 -13.88 -12.89 -3.98
N TYR A 262 -13.51 -11.67 -3.57
CA TYR A 262 -14.38 -10.81 -2.79
C TYR A 262 -14.28 -9.36 -3.27
N TYR A 263 -15.22 -8.55 -2.80
CA TYR A 263 -15.35 -7.14 -3.12
C TYR A 263 -15.17 -6.34 -1.84
N ARG A 264 -14.21 -5.43 -1.83
CA ARG A 264 -14.00 -4.42 -0.80
C ARG A 264 -14.68 -3.15 -1.31
N ILE A 265 -15.57 -2.59 -0.52
CA ILE A 265 -16.22 -1.32 -0.82
C ILE A 265 -15.81 -0.35 0.28
N GLU A 266 -15.15 0.70 -0.11
CA GLU A 266 -14.75 1.79 0.76
C GLU A 266 -15.68 2.97 0.56
N LEU A 267 -16.30 3.41 1.64
CA LEU A 267 -17.19 4.55 1.65
C LEU A 267 -16.49 5.71 2.34
N ASP A 268 -16.21 6.76 1.58
CA ASP A 268 -15.66 8.02 2.13
C ASP A 268 -16.70 8.61 3.11
N ARG A 269 -16.39 8.57 4.38
CA ARG A 269 -17.24 9.06 5.48
C ARG A 269 -16.38 9.85 6.46
N GLU A 270 -16.79 11.05 6.74
CA GLU A 270 -16.17 11.87 7.78
C GLU A 270 -16.66 11.44 9.17
N PRO A 271 -15.79 11.21 10.15
CA PRO A 271 -14.33 11.39 10.14
C PRO A 271 -13.53 10.13 9.79
N ILE A 272 -14.15 9.02 9.47
CA ILE A 272 -13.50 7.72 9.20
C ILE A 272 -14.23 7.01 8.07
N ASP A 273 -13.47 6.45 7.14
CA ASP A 273 -14.01 5.67 6.06
C ASP A 273 -14.57 4.32 6.53
N LEU A 274 -15.65 3.90 5.90
CA LEU A 274 -16.30 2.64 6.20
C LEU A 274 -15.94 1.59 5.16
N ILE A 275 -15.20 0.56 5.57
CA ILE A 275 -14.81 -0.55 4.72
C ILE A 275 -15.79 -1.73 4.89
N LEU A 276 -16.38 -2.14 3.79
CA LEU A 276 -17.32 -3.26 3.72
C LEU A 276 -16.78 -4.34 2.78
N VAL A 277 -16.82 -5.61 3.22
CA VAL A 277 -16.29 -6.72 2.43
C VAL A 277 -17.37 -7.76 2.16
N TYR A 278 -17.57 -8.10 0.88
CA TYR A 278 -18.60 -9.05 0.44
C TYR A 278 -18.02 -10.16 -0.42
N ASN A 279 -18.56 -11.38 -0.24
CA ASN A 279 -18.38 -12.45 -1.21
C ASN A 279 -19.20 -12.20 -2.48
N PRO A 280 -18.89 -12.79 -3.62
CA PRO A 280 -19.66 -12.61 -4.86
C PRO A 280 -21.15 -12.97 -4.77
N ASP A 281 -21.53 -13.80 -3.80
CA ASP A 281 -22.92 -14.17 -3.51
C ASP A 281 -23.67 -13.14 -2.66
N GLY A 282 -23.00 -12.04 -2.30
CA GLY A 282 -23.53 -10.97 -1.47
C GLY A 282 -23.45 -11.21 0.04
N SER A 283 -22.94 -12.34 0.49
CA SER A 283 -22.70 -12.55 1.93
C SER A 283 -21.55 -11.66 2.43
N LYS A 284 -21.77 -11.00 3.57
CA LYS A 284 -20.75 -10.14 4.18
C LYS A 284 -19.65 -10.97 4.83
N ARG A 285 -18.42 -10.53 4.66
CA ARG A 285 -17.28 -11.08 5.40
C ARG A 285 -17.07 -10.29 6.69
N SER A 286 -16.89 -11.02 7.77
CA SER A 286 -16.61 -10.46 9.11
C SER A 286 -15.11 -10.28 9.33
#